data_b6be5109fa8e02e5bf32427956db9f49
#
_entry.id   b6be5109fa8e02e5bf32427956db9f49
#
_cell.length_a   1.000
_cell.length_b   1.000
_cell.length_c   1.000
_cell.angle_alpha   90.00
_cell.angle_beta   90.00
_cell.angle_gamma   90.00
#
_symmetry.space_group_name_H-M   'P 1'
#
loop_
_entity.id
_entity.type
_entity.pdbx_description
1 polymer ?
#
loop_
_entity_poly.entity_id
_entity_poly.type
_entity_poly.pdbx_seq_one_letter_code
_entity_poly.pdbx_strand_id
1 'polypeptide(L)'
;MAGAPTIELADAKPGMSVADMRAQLEPELTDADRRLLSLLFLRHDAENLVALLKDPEAEVTADGLYSREEYGQILQEASEIDLGASKYPAFLVDFVRQYPDMQQQAGFFAEDEMLIRYYQYGISQSSDSMVRQWFQLNLDVTNIMTAMIARKQGWNASEYVRGEGEVVDMIRTNDSHDFGLGALLDYTAAIMPIVDEQDPVEKERRLDAFKWLWLDEKTFADTFSVEAVFAYLCKLEIQERWARLDAEQGRATFEQIINDLRSEAKVPEEFIRK
;
A
#
# COMPACT_ATOMS: atom_id res chain seq x y z
N MET A 1 -15.09 6.29 -19.03
CA MET A 1 -15.52 7.30 -18.02
C MET A 1 -16.89 7.90 -18.30
N ALA A 2 -17.31 8.13 -19.56
CA ALA A 2 -18.67 8.61 -19.85
C ALA A 2 -19.70 7.54 -19.42
N GLY A 3 -20.35 7.72 -18.29
CA GLY A 3 -21.33 6.79 -17.72
C GLY A 3 -20.92 6.18 -16.37
N ALA A 4 -19.68 6.35 -15.92
CA ALA A 4 -19.30 5.97 -14.58
C ALA A 4 -20.04 6.86 -13.55
N PRO A 5 -20.54 6.28 -12.43
CA PRO A 5 -21.20 7.07 -11.38
C PRO A 5 -20.23 8.11 -10.80
N THR A 6 -20.76 9.27 -10.46
CA THR A 6 -20.01 10.21 -9.61
C THR A 6 -19.80 9.57 -8.24
N ILE A 7 -18.59 9.66 -7.72
CA ILE A 7 -18.23 9.13 -6.41
C ILE A 7 -17.71 10.27 -5.52
N GLU A 8 -18.12 10.26 -4.26
CA GLU A 8 -17.68 11.21 -3.25
C GLU A 8 -17.14 10.45 -2.03
N LEU A 9 -16.11 10.97 -1.38
CA LEU A 9 -15.49 10.33 -0.21
C LEU A 9 -16.48 10.12 0.95
N ALA A 10 -17.52 10.96 1.02
CA ALA A 10 -18.57 10.89 2.05
C ALA A 10 -19.65 9.85 1.77
N ASP A 11 -19.68 9.24 0.59
CA ASP A 11 -20.70 8.26 0.24
C ASP A 11 -20.53 6.99 1.07
N ALA A 12 -21.62 6.54 1.68
CA ALA A 12 -21.62 5.36 2.54
C ALA A 12 -21.35 4.03 1.77
N LYS A 13 -21.68 4.01 0.46
CA LYS A 13 -21.42 2.86 -0.43
C LYS A 13 -21.14 3.36 -1.84
N PRO A 14 -20.17 2.76 -2.54
CA PRO A 14 -19.95 3.04 -3.96
C PRO A 14 -21.19 2.63 -4.77
N GLY A 15 -21.52 3.41 -5.78
CA GLY A 15 -22.58 3.08 -6.74
C GLY A 15 -22.22 1.94 -7.70
N MET A 16 -20.94 1.57 -7.73
CA MET A 16 -20.35 0.51 -8.54
C MET A 16 -19.16 -0.08 -7.77
N SER A 17 -18.95 -1.38 -7.85
CA SER A 17 -17.77 -2.01 -7.25
C SER A 17 -16.53 -1.88 -8.13
N VAL A 18 -15.34 -2.03 -7.54
CA VAL A 18 -14.07 -2.13 -8.28
C VAL A 18 -14.12 -3.30 -9.27
N ALA A 19 -14.67 -4.44 -8.84
CA ALA A 19 -14.83 -5.63 -9.69
C ALA A 19 -15.74 -5.37 -10.90
N ASP A 20 -16.89 -4.70 -10.67
CA ASP A 20 -17.82 -4.36 -11.77
C ASP A 20 -17.19 -3.36 -12.74
N MET A 21 -16.49 -2.34 -12.21
CA MET A 21 -15.79 -1.37 -13.05
C MET A 21 -14.69 -2.04 -13.87
N ARG A 22 -13.89 -2.92 -13.26
CA ARG A 22 -12.87 -3.71 -13.95
C ARG A 22 -13.46 -4.54 -15.08
N ALA A 23 -14.57 -5.26 -14.82
CA ALA A 23 -15.23 -6.07 -15.82
C ALA A 23 -15.78 -5.23 -17.00
N GLN A 24 -16.26 -4.02 -16.74
CA GLN A 24 -16.73 -3.11 -17.78
C GLN A 24 -15.59 -2.50 -18.60
N LEU A 25 -14.45 -2.25 -17.99
CA LEU A 25 -13.29 -1.66 -18.67
C LEU A 25 -12.53 -2.68 -19.53
N GLU A 26 -12.45 -3.93 -19.10
CA GLU A 26 -11.59 -4.97 -19.69
C GLU A 26 -11.70 -5.07 -21.22
N PRO A 27 -12.91 -5.07 -21.84
CA PRO A 27 -13.04 -5.17 -23.30
C PRO A 27 -12.59 -3.90 -24.05
N GLU A 28 -12.49 -2.76 -23.37
CA GLU A 28 -12.19 -1.45 -23.96
C GLU A 28 -10.71 -1.05 -23.81
N LEU A 29 -9.95 -1.76 -22.94
CA LEU A 29 -8.57 -1.42 -22.65
C LEU A 29 -7.61 -1.87 -23.74
N THR A 30 -6.67 -1.01 -24.09
CA THR A 30 -5.47 -1.43 -24.83
C THR A 30 -4.56 -2.28 -23.95
N ASP A 31 -3.61 -3.02 -24.53
CA ASP A 31 -2.65 -3.79 -23.76
C ASP A 31 -1.75 -2.90 -22.87
N ALA A 32 -1.51 -1.66 -23.27
CA ALA A 32 -0.74 -0.70 -22.48
C ALA A 32 -1.56 -0.24 -21.26
N ASP A 33 -2.83 0.11 -21.46
CA ASP A 33 -3.73 0.54 -20.39
C ASP A 33 -3.97 -0.62 -19.41
N ARG A 34 -4.18 -1.83 -19.92
CA ARG A 34 -4.34 -3.03 -19.08
C ARG A 34 -3.13 -3.27 -18.18
N ARG A 35 -1.91 -3.16 -18.74
CA ARG A 35 -0.68 -3.26 -17.93
C ARG A 35 -0.59 -2.16 -16.89
N LEU A 36 -0.95 -0.92 -17.23
CA LEU A 36 -0.91 0.19 -16.29
C LEU A 36 -1.90 0.01 -15.14
N LEU A 37 -3.16 -0.33 -15.46
CA LEU A 37 -4.20 -0.54 -14.44
C LEU A 37 -3.94 -1.80 -13.59
N SER A 38 -3.29 -2.83 -14.16
CA SER A 38 -2.94 -4.03 -13.41
C SER A 38 -1.99 -3.75 -12.25
N LEU A 39 -1.16 -2.70 -12.34
CA LEU A 39 -0.29 -2.30 -11.23
C LEU A 39 -1.09 -2.02 -9.94
N LEU A 40 -2.31 -1.48 -10.05
CA LEU A 40 -3.16 -1.23 -8.89
C LEU A 40 -3.56 -2.54 -8.18
N PHE A 41 -3.98 -3.53 -8.95
CA PHE A 41 -4.50 -4.80 -8.43
C PHE A 41 -3.42 -5.71 -7.85
N LEU A 42 -2.15 -5.54 -8.23
CA LEU A 42 -1.01 -6.28 -7.64
C LEU A 42 -0.87 -6.07 -6.13
N ARG A 43 -1.49 -5.04 -5.57
CA ARG A 43 -1.56 -4.87 -4.11
C ARG A 43 -2.28 -6.04 -3.45
N HIS A 44 -3.42 -6.45 -4.00
CA HIS A 44 -4.19 -7.58 -3.47
C HIS A 44 -3.44 -8.90 -3.63
N ASP A 45 -2.68 -9.05 -4.73
CA ASP A 45 -1.82 -10.22 -4.91
C ASP A 45 -0.70 -10.26 -3.86
N ALA A 46 -0.12 -9.11 -3.54
CA ALA A 46 0.89 -8.99 -2.51
C ALA A 46 0.32 -9.34 -1.12
N GLU A 47 -0.86 -8.83 -0.77
CA GLU A 47 -1.59 -9.13 0.47
C GLU A 47 -1.94 -10.63 0.57
N ASN A 48 -2.50 -11.21 -0.50
CA ASN A 48 -2.81 -12.63 -0.59
C ASN A 48 -1.57 -13.52 -0.38
N LEU A 49 -0.45 -13.16 -1.03
CA LEU A 49 0.78 -13.92 -0.94
C LEU A 49 1.38 -13.88 0.48
N VAL A 50 1.35 -12.73 1.14
CA VAL A 50 1.77 -12.63 2.55
C VAL A 50 0.88 -13.46 3.46
N ALA A 51 -0.45 -13.45 3.25
CA ALA A 51 -1.36 -14.28 4.00
C ALA A 51 -1.04 -15.78 3.85
N LEU A 52 -0.79 -16.24 2.63
CA LEU A 52 -0.43 -17.65 2.35
C LEU A 52 0.94 -18.05 2.91
N LEU A 53 1.90 -17.13 2.99
CA LEU A 53 3.20 -17.39 3.63
C LEU A 53 3.09 -17.54 5.15
N LYS A 54 2.12 -16.86 5.78
CA LYS A 54 1.84 -16.97 7.21
C LYS A 54 0.98 -18.19 7.53
N ASP A 55 -0.03 -18.44 6.71
CA ASP A 55 -0.94 -19.57 6.84
C ASP A 55 -1.27 -20.14 5.44
N PRO A 56 -0.76 -21.33 5.09
CA PRO A 56 -1.04 -21.96 3.78
C PRO A 56 -2.53 -22.19 3.50
N GLU A 57 -3.37 -22.24 4.54
CA GLU A 57 -4.82 -22.41 4.40
C GLU A 57 -5.59 -21.08 4.41
N ALA A 58 -4.90 -19.93 4.47
CA ALA A 58 -5.52 -18.61 4.44
C ALA A 58 -6.45 -18.45 3.24
N GLU A 59 -7.58 -17.80 3.45
CA GLU A 59 -8.46 -17.39 2.35
C GLU A 59 -7.80 -16.26 1.55
N VAL A 60 -7.85 -16.37 0.22
CA VAL A 60 -7.35 -15.34 -0.70
C VAL A 60 -8.52 -14.55 -1.28
N THR A 61 -8.36 -13.23 -1.39
CA THR A 61 -9.36 -12.39 -2.05
C THR A 61 -9.27 -12.55 -3.56
N ALA A 62 -10.41 -12.41 -4.25
CA ALA A 62 -10.48 -12.44 -5.71
C ALA A 62 -10.14 -11.07 -6.35
N ASP A 63 -9.75 -10.07 -5.55
CA ASP A 63 -9.52 -8.70 -6.01
C ASP A 63 -8.18 -8.56 -6.77
N GLY A 64 -7.26 -9.54 -6.61
CA GLY A 64 -5.97 -9.60 -7.28
C GLY A 64 -6.06 -10.02 -8.75
N LEU A 65 -4.89 -10.27 -9.34
CA LEU A 65 -4.72 -10.73 -10.72
C LEU A 65 -4.59 -12.25 -10.81
N TYR A 66 -4.13 -12.89 -9.73
CA TYR A 66 -3.76 -14.30 -9.72
C TYR A 66 -4.72 -15.14 -8.90
N SER A 67 -4.93 -16.37 -9.37
CA SER A 67 -5.69 -17.40 -8.66
C SER A 67 -4.86 -18.04 -7.55
N ARG A 68 -5.54 -18.75 -6.62
CA ARG A 68 -4.86 -19.54 -5.59
C ARG A 68 -3.87 -20.56 -6.17
N GLU A 69 -4.19 -21.14 -7.33
CA GLU A 69 -3.29 -22.06 -8.01
C GLU A 69 -2.01 -21.37 -8.49
N GLU A 70 -2.14 -20.15 -9.01
CA GLU A 70 -1.00 -19.33 -9.46
C GLU A 70 -0.15 -18.86 -8.28
N TYR A 71 -0.73 -18.55 -7.12
CA TYR A 71 0.08 -18.33 -5.91
C TYR A 71 0.89 -19.57 -5.54
N GLY A 72 0.32 -20.78 -5.67
CA GLY A 72 1.07 -22.04 -5.49
C GLY A 72 2.25 -22.14 -6.46
N GLN A 73 2.09 -21.70 -7.71
CA GLN A 73 3.18 -21.65 -8.70
C GLN A 73 4.25 -20.62 -8.31
N ILE A 74 3.86 -19.44 -7.82
CA ILE A 74 4.81 -18.42 -7.32
C ILE A 74 5.64 -18.97 -6.16
N LEU A 75 4.99 -19.64 -5.21
CA LEU A 75 5.67 -20.27 -4.05
C LEU A 75 6.65 -21.37 -4.49
N GLN A 76 6.25 -22.20 -5.45
CA GLN A 76 7.10 -23.24 -6.02
C GLN A 76 8.31 -22.63 -6.76
N GLU A 77 8.03 -21.68 -7.67
CA GLU A 77 9.06 -20.99 -8.46
C GLU A 77 10.11 -20.31 -7.57
N ALA A 78 9.68 -19.67 -6.48
CA ALA A 78 10.60 -19.04 -5.53
C ALA A 78 11.53 -20.02 -4.82
N SER A 79 11.16 -21.31 -4.73
CA SER A 79 11.98 -22.37 -4.11
C SER A 79 13.03 -22.98 -5.05
N GLU A 80 12.90 -22.75 -6.37
CA GLU A 80 13.82 -23.31 -7.37
C GLU A 80 15.07 -22.45 -7.49
N ILE A 81 16.25 -23.12 -7.69
CA ILE A 81 17.57 -22.47 -7.70
C ILE A 81 17.90 -21.86 -9.08
N ASP A 82 17.36 -22.44 -10.15
CA ASP A 82 17.68 -22.05 -11.52
C ASP A 82 16.40 -21.59 -12.24
N LEU A 83 16.14 -20.28 -12.14
CA LEU A 83 14.98 -19.68 -12.73
C LEU A 83 15.31 -19.05 -14.07
N GLY A 84 14.68 -19.57 -15.12
CA GLY A 84 14.41 -18.79 -16.32
C GLY A 84 13.61 -17.51 -15.97
N ALA A 85 13.29 -16.68 -16.95
CA ALA A 85 12.47 -15.50 -16.72
C ALA A 85 11.09 -15.91 -16.16
N SER A 86 10.78 -15.48 -14.95
CA SER A 86 9.46 -15.68 -14.35
C SER A 86 8.38 -14.95 -15.17
N LYS A 87 7.19 -15.54 -15.27
CA LYS A 87 6.01 -14.86 -15.79
C LYS A 87 5.35 -13.93 -14.77
N TYR A 88 5.72 -14.06 -13.50
CA TYR A 88 5.18 -13.28 -12.40
C TYR A 88 6.05 -12.04 -12.10
N PRO A 89 5.48 -11.00 -11.49
CA PRO A 89 6.26 -9.83 -11.04
C PRO A 89 7.41 -10.23 -10.13
N ALA A 90 8.62 -9.77 -10.47
CA ALA A 90 9.84 -10.13 -9.75
C ALA A 90 9.75 -9.86 -8.25
N PHE A 91 9.10 -8.74 -7.84
CA PHE A 91 8.99 -8.39 -6.43
C PHE A 91 8.22 -9.43 -5.59
N LEU A 92 7.22 -10.13 -6.19
CA LEU A 92 6.49 -11.22 -5.53
C LEU A 92 7.38 -12.45 -5.33
N VAL A 93 8.04 -12.89 -6.39
CA VAL A 93 8.90 -14.08 -6.37
C VAL A 93 10.11 -13.85 -5.44
N ASP A 94 10.75 -12.69 -5.54
CA ASP A 94 11.90 -12.33 -4.71
C ASP A 94 11.55 -12.17 -3.23
N PHE A 95 10.36 -11.65 -2.95
CA PHE A 95 9.86 -11.58 -1.57
C PHE A 95 9.72 -12.97 -0.96
N VAL A 96 9.03 -13.89 -1.67
CA VAL A 96 8.86 -15.29 -1.19
C VAL A 96 10.19 -15.95 -0.94
N ARG A 97 11.15 -15.80 -1.87
CA ARG A 97 12.48 -16.39 -1.75
C ARG A 97 13.25 -15.89 -0.53
N GLN A 98 13.12 -14.61 -0.22
CA GLN A 98 13.83 -13.97 0.88
C GLN A 98 13.09 -14.07 2.22
N TYR A 99 11.79 -14.42 2.21
CA TYR A 99 10.94 -14.44 3.40
C TYR A 99 11.52 -15.25 4.56
N PRO A 100 12.09 -16.48 4.38
CA PRO A 100 12.65 -17.25 5.48
C PRO A 100 13.81 -16.56 6.22
N ASP A 101 14.60 -15.76 5.50
CA ASP A 101 15.73 -15.02 6.09
C ASP A 101 15.24 -13.71 6.74
N MET A 102 14.28 -13.03 6.10
CA MET A 102 13.73 -11.77 6.59
C MET A 102 12.94 -11.95 7.90
N GLN A 103 12.16 -13.01 8.04
CA GLN A 103 11.36 -13.26 9.26
C GLN A 103 12.22 -13.51 10.52
N GLN A 104 13.52 -13.76 10.37
CA GLN A 104 14.46 -13.91 11.49
C GLN A 104 14.98 -12.54 12.00
N GLN A 105 14.75 -11.47 11.27
CA GLN A 105 15.22 -10.14 11.61
C GLN A 105 14.30 -9.49 12.66
N ALA A 106 14.88 -8.85 13.66
CA ALA A 106 14.11 -8.10 14.65
C ALA A 106 13.38 -6.91 13.97
N GLY A 107 12.10 -6.74 14.30
CA GLY A 107 11.30 -5.65 13.73
C GLY A 107 10.87 -5.87 12.27
N PHE A 108 10.95 -7.10 11.77
CA PHE A 108 10.41 -7.44 10.46
C PHE A 108 8.90 -7.63 10.53
N PHE A 109 8.19 -6.93 9.63
CA PHE A 109 6.77 -7.07 9.38
C PHE A 109 6.58 -7.36 7.90
N ALA A 110 6.03 -8.53 7.59
CA ALA A 110 5.89 -9.02 6.21
C ALA A 110 5.04 -8.12 5.35
N GLU A 111 3.94 -7.60 5.89
CA GLU A 111 3.02 -6.70 5.23
C GLU A 111 3.70 -5.38 4.84
N ASP A 112 4.43 -4.78 5.78
CA ASP A 112 5.11 -3.51 5.54
C ASP A 112 6.21 -3.67 4.47
N GLU A 113 7.03 -4.71 4.58
CA GLU A 113 8.08 -4.97 3.60
C GLU A 113 7.52 -5.26 2.21
N MET A 114 6.45 -6.07 2.12
CA MET A 114 5.77 -6.37 0.86
C MET A 114 5.14 -5.11 0.26
N LEU A 115 4.51 -4.28 1.08
CA LEU A 115 3.90 -3.03 0.65
C LEU A 115 4.93 -2.06 0.05
N ILE A 116 6.08 -1.92 0.69
CA ILE A 116 7.19 -1.10 0.18
C ILE A 116 7.68 -1.64 -1.18
N ARG A 117 7.89 -2.94 -1.31
CA ARG A 117 8.30 -3.57 -2.58
C ARG A 117 7.26 -3.38 -3.67
N TYR A 118 5.99 -3.49 -3.33
CA TYR A 118 4.89 -3.19 -4.25
C TYR A 118 4.97 -1.76 -4.78
N TYR A 119 5.14 -0.77 -3.90
CA TYR A 119 5.26 0.62 -4.33
C TYR A 119 6.50 0.85 -5.20
N GLN A 120 7.65 0.31 -4.82
CA GLN A 120 8.88 0.40 -5.63
C GLN A 120 8.72 -0.26 -7.00
N TYR A 121 8.03 -1.39 -7.06
CA TYR A 121 7.70 -2.06 -8.31
C TYR A 121 6.80 -1.18 -9.17
N GLY A 122 5.73 -0.61 -8.61
CA GLY A 122 4.84 0.32 -9.30
C GLY A 122 5.58 1.54 -9.88
N ILE A 123 6.50 2.13 -9.10
CA ILE A 123 7.37 3.22 -9.56
C ILE A 123 8.21 2.79 -10.76
N SER A 124 8.85 1.61 -10.68
CA SER A 124 9.76 1.11 -11.72
C SER A 124 9.06 0.68 -13.01
N GLN A 125 7.85 0.15 -12.90
CA GLN A 125 7.10 -0.41 -14.03
C GLN A 125 6.16 0.60 -14.71
N SER A 126 5.79 1.67 -14.02
CA SER A 126 4.90 2.66 -14.62
C SER A 126 5.63 3.52 -15.66
N SER A 127 5.16 3.44 -16.90
CA SER A 127 5.54 4.37 -17.97
C SER A 127 4.84 5.72 -17.85
N ASP A 128 3.70 5.76 -17.15
CA ASP A 128 2.92 6.97 -16.92
C ASP A 128 3.44 7.78 -15.73
N SER A 129 3.50 9.11 -15.91
CA SER A 129 4.07 10.03 -14.91
C SER A 129 3.18 10.17 -13.68
N MET A 130 1.85 10.27 -13.87
CA MET A 130 0.90 10.45 -12.77
C MET A 130 0.81 9.17 -11.93
N VAL A 131 0.72 8.01 -12.57
CA VAL A 131 0.69 6.71 -11.89
C VAL A 131 2.00 6.46 -11.13
N ARG A 132 3.15 6.81 -11.71
CA ARG A 132 4.44 6.74 -11.00
C ARG A 132 4.48 7.65 -9.77
N GLN A 133 3.98 8.88 -9.89
CA GLN A 133 3.87 9.81 -8.75
C GLN A 133 2.91 9.30 -7.68
N TRP A 134 1.84 8.59 -8.05
CA TRP A 134 0.94 7.94 -7.09
C TRP A 134 1.64 6.88 -6.24
N PHE A 135 2.43 6.01 -6.88
CA PHE A 135 3.23 5.01 -6.16
C PHE A 135 4.29 5.67 -5.27
N GLN A 136 4.97 6.71 -5.77
CA GLN A 136 5.95 7.47 -4.99
C GLN A 136 5.29 8.15 -3.78
N LEU A 137 4.16 8.82 -3.96
CA LEU A 137 3.39 9.44 -2.88
C LEU A 137 3.07 8.42 -1.77
N ASN A 138 2.59 7.24 -2.15
CA ASN A 138 2.24 6.21 -1.18
C ASN A 138 3.46 5.65 -0.45
N LEU A 139 4.59 5.46 -1.15
CA LEU A 139 5.86 5.07 -0.56
C LEU A 139 6.35 6.11 0.47
N ASP A 140 6.36 7.38 0.08
CA ASP A 140 6.81 8.48 0.93
C ASP A 140 5.94 8.62 2.17
N VAL A 141 4.61 8.64 2.00
CA VAL A 141 3.65 8.73 3.09
C VAL A 141 3.81 7.56 4.06
N THR A 142 3.97 6.33 3.56
CA THR A 142 4.19 5.15 4.40
C THR A 142 5.46 5.30 5.24
N ASN A 143 6.57 5.72 4.64
CA ASN A 143 7.82 5.93 5.37
C ASN A 143 7.74 7.08 6.39
N ILE A 144 7.10 8.20 6.03
CA ILE A 144 6.89 9.33 6.94
C ILE A 144 6.06 8.89 8.15
N MET A 145 4.96 8.18 7.92
CA MET A 145 4.10 7.67 9.00
C MET A 145 4.87 6.72 9.92
N THR A 146 5.60 5.77 9.35
CA THR A 146 6.43 4.81 10.09
C THR A 146 7.49 5.52 10.92
N ALA A 147 8.23 6.47 10.33
CA ALA A 147 9.27 7.24 11.01
C ALA A 147 8.73 8.05 12.18
N MET A 148 7.58 8.70 11.99
CA MET A 148 6.96 9.51 13.05
C MET A 148 6.39 8.65 14.17
N ILE A 149 5.82 7.47 13.85
CA ILE A 149 5.38 6.50 14.87
C ILE A 149 6.60 6.01 15.67
N ALA A 150 7.68 5.60 15.00
CA ALA A 150 8.91 5.17 15.64
C ALA A 150 9.45 6.25 16.60
N ARG A 151 9.51 7.50 16.13
CA ARG A 151 9.94 8.64 16.95
C ARG A 151 9.03 8.87 18.18
N LYS A 152 7.71 8.79 18.04
CA LYS A 152 6.75 8.89 19.15
C LYS A 152 6.94 7.81 20.21
N GLN A 153 7.41 6.62 19.80
CA GLN A 153 7.74 5.52 20.69
C GLN A 153 9.16 5.61 21.28
N GLY A 154 9.93 6.63 20.91
CA GLY A 154 11.33 6.79 21.33
C GLY A 154 12.29 5.84 20.60
N TRP A 155 11.89 5.26 19.47
CA TRP A 155 12.71 4.40 18.64
C TRP A 155 13.48 5.19 17.60
N ASN A 156 14.56 4.60 17.10
CA ASN A 156 15.34 5.22 16.03
C ASN A 156 14.61 5.08 14.69
N ALA A 157 14.03 6.17 14.18
CA ALA A 157 13.24 6.18 12.94
C ALA A 157 14.01 5.59 11.75
N SER A 158 15.34 5.77 11.69
CA SER A 158 16.18 5.29 10.59
C SER A 158 16.18 3.76 10.43
N GLU A 159 15.86 3.03 11.50
CA GLU A 159 15.84 1.55 11.50
C GLU A 159 14.52 0.98 10.96
N TYR A 160 13.46 1.79 10.94
CA TYR A 160 12.11 1.35 10.57
C TYR A 160 11.69 1.75 9.17
N VAL A 161 12.29 2.81 8.60
CA VAL A 161 11.99 3.19 7.20
C VAL A 161 12.62 2.20 6.23
N ARG A 162 11.91 1.92 5.16
CA ARG A 162 12.25 0.88 4.18
C ARG A 162 12.39 1.46 2.77
N GLY A 163 13.12 0.74 1.95
CA GLY A 163 13.37 1.12 0.56
C GLY A 163 14.49 2.15 0.42
N GLU A 164 14.51 2.81 -0.73
CA GLU A 164 15.52 3.78 -1.15
C GLU A 164 14.83 5.04 -1.67
N GLY A 165 15.55 6.15 -1.71
CA GLY A 165 15.09 7.42 -2.25
C GLY A 165 15.32 8.60 -1.31
N GLU A 166 15.15 9.81 -1.84
CA GLU A 166 15.47 11.06 -1.12
C GLU A 166 14.72 11.20 0.21
N VAL A 167 13.45 10.79 0.28
CA VAL A 167 12.65 10.84 1.51
C VAL A 167 13.23 9.91 2.57
N VAL A 168 13.59 8.68 2.20
CA VAL A 168 14.19 7.70 3.10
C VAL A 168 15.55 8.19 3.59
N ASP A 169 16.37 8.77 2.71
CA ASP A 169 17.69 9.31 3.05
C ASP A 169 17.57 10.51 3.99
N MET A 170 16.60 11.39 3.76
CA MET A 170 16.34 12.52 4.66
C MET A 170 15.89 12.05 6.04
N ILE A 171 14.98 11.07 6.11
CA ILE A 171 14.54 10.51 7.40
C ILE A 171 15.71 9.87 8.16
N ARG A 172 16.63 9.21 7.46
CA ARG A 172 17.80 8.56 8.06
C ARG A 172 18.86 9.54 8.57
N THR A 173 18.93 10.73 8.00
CA THR A 173 20.04 11.67 8.24
C THR A 173 19.63 12.96 8.92
N ASN A 174 18.32 13.22 9.11
CA ASN A 174 17.83 14.49 9.63
C ASN A 174 16.89 14.28 10.85
N ASP A 175 17.26 14.86 11.97
CA ASP A 175 16.51 14.76 13.25
C ASP A 175 15.48 15.89 13.45
N SER A 176 15.31 16.82 12.50
CA SER A 176 14.30 17.87 12.62
C SER A 176 12.88 17.29 12.73
N HIS A 177 11.92 18.10 13.20
CA HIS A 177 10.55 17.63 13.45
C HIS A 177 9.91 16.96 12.22
N ASP A 178 10.11 17.55 11.05
CA ASP A 178 9.60 17.07 9.75
C ASP A 178 10.67 16.34 8.93
N PHE A 179 11.78 15.94 9.53
CA PHE A 179 12.95 15.35 8.86
C PHE A 179 13.53 16.24 7.74
N GLY A 180 13.23 17.54 7.73
CA GLY A 180 13.61 18.46 6.65
C GLY A 180 12.81 18.28 5.35
N LEU A 181 11.76 17.48 5.37
CA LEU A 181 10.95 17.12 4.18
C LEU A 181 10.18 18.31 3.60
N GLY A 182 9.93 19.36 4.40
CA GLY A 182 9.27 20.58 3.91
C GLY A 182 10.01 21.30 2.78
N ALA A 183 11.30 21.04 2.62
CA ALA A 183 12.09 21.57 1.51
C ALA A 183 12.01 20.67 0.24
N LEU A 184 11.63 19.40 0.40
CA LEU A 184 11.62 18.41 -0.67
C LEU A 184 10.20 18.16 -1.21
N LEU A 185 9.21 18.06 -0.32
CA LEU A 185 7.85 17.67 -0.66
C LEU A 185 6.88 18.83 -0.40
N ASP A 186 6.13 19.21 -1.42
CA ASP A 186 5.11 20.25 -1.36
C ASP A 186 3.91 19.88 -0.46
N TYR A 187 3.68 18.59 -0.22
CA TYR A 187 2.60 18.08 0.61
C TYR A 187 2.98 17.80 2.09
N THR A 188 4.21 18.09 2.52
CA THR A 188 4.64 17.87 3.91
C THR A 188 3.72 18.59 4.90
N ALA A 189 3.35 19.85 4.61
CA ALA A 189 2.44 20.62 5.44
C ALA A 189 1.05 20.00 5.60
N ALA A 190 0.58 19.23 4.62
CA ALA A 190 -0.68 18.52 4.68
C ALA A 190 -0.57 17.19 5.46
N ILE A 191 0.56 16.49 5.35
CA ILE A 191 0.78 15.18 5.99
C ILE A 191 1.07 15.31 7.49
N MET A 192 1.88 16.30 7.92
CA MET A 192 2.30 16.40 9.32
C MET A 192 1.13 16.47 10.32
N PRO A 193 0.04 17.25 10.09
CA PRO A 193 -1.11 17.23 10.99
C PRO A 193 -1.85 15.89 11.03
N ILE A 194 -1.82 15.12 9.92
CA ILE A 194 -2.44 13.79 9.85
C ILE A 194 -1.64 12.81 10.74
N VAL A 195 -0.32 12.87 10.68
CA VAL A 195 0.55 12.05 11.53
C VAL A 195 0.28 12.30 13.02
N ASP A 196 0.00 13.55 13.39
CA ASP A 196 -0.25 13.95 14.78
C ASP A 196 -1.64 13.60 15.30
N GLU A 197 -2.57 13.22 14.43
CA GLU A 197 -3.90 12.75 14.84
C GLU A 197 -3.77 11.54 15.78
N GLN A 198 -4.56 11.56 16.87
CA GLN A 198 -4.52 10.50 17.89
C GLN A 198 -5.57 9.42 17.66
N ASP A 199 -6.72 9.78 17.06
CA ASP A 199 -7.74 8.82 16.68
C ASP A 199 -7.29 8.10 15.41
N PRO A 200 -7.07 6.77 15.46
CA PRO A 200 -6.59 6.03 14.30
C PRO A 200 -7.57 6.04 13.13
N VAL A 201 -8.88 6.00 13.42
CA VAL A 201 -9.91 6.02 12.37
C VAL A 201 -9.93 7.38 11.69
N GLU A 202 -9.84 8.45 12.47
CA GLU A 202 -9.78 9.81 11.93
C GLU A 202 -8.47 10.05 11.16
N LYS A 203 -7.35 9.49 11.64
CA LYS A 203 -6.06 9.52 10.93
C LYS A 203 -6.17 8.88 9.54
N GLU A 204 -6.71 7.66 9.46
CA GLU A 204 -6.94 6.97 8.20
C GLU A 204 -7.89 7.75 7.28
N ARG A 205 -8.97 8.31 7.83
CA ARG A 205 -9.91 9.12 7.06
C ARG A 205 -9.25 10.36 6.47
N ARG A 206 -8.43 11.06 7.23
CA ARG A 206 -7.68 12.23 6.75
C ARG A 206 -6.63 11.85 5.71
N LEU A 207 -5.98 10.71 5.88
CA LEU A 207 -5.02 10.19 4.93
C LEU A 207 -5.69 9.85 3.59
N ASP A 208 -6.85 9.20 3.64
CA ASP A 208 -7.61 8.90 2.43
C ASP A 208 -8.17 10.17 1.77
N ALA A 209 -8.63 11.14 2.57
CA ALA A 209 -9.05 12.44 2.04
C ALA A 209 -7.90 13.17 1.34
N PHE A 210 -6.70 13.13 1.91
CA PHE A 210 -5.50 13.68 1.29
C PHE A 210 -5.19 13.00 -0.05
N LYS A 211 -5.18 11.65 -0.09
CA LYS A 211 -4.96 10.88 -1.32
C LYS A 211 -6.04 11.15 -2.36
N TRP A 212 -7.27 11.27 -1.94
CA TRP A 212 -8.41 11.58 -2.81
C TRP A 212 -8.25 12.94 -3.48
N LEU A 213 -7.95 13.98 -2.71
CA LEU A 213 -7.74 15.34 -3.22
C LEU A 213 -6.54 15.40 -4.17
N TRP A 214 -5.46 14.66 -3.88
CA TRP A 214 -4.32 14.55 -4.76
C TRP A 214 -4.71 13.94 -6.13
N LEU A 215 -5.52 12.88 -6.12
CA LEU A 215 -6.04 12.27 -7.36
C LEU A 215 -6.94 13.24 -8.13
N ASP A 216 -7.78 14.00 -7.45
CA ASP A 216 -8.63 15.03 -8.09
C ASP A 216 -7.78 16.11 -8.77
N GLU A 217 -6.78 16.61 -8.08
CA GLU A 217 -5.88 17.63 -8.62
C GLU A 217 -5.14 17.12 -9.88
N LYS A 218 -4.60 15.91 -9.83
CA LYS A 218 -3.83 15.34 -10.95
C LYS A 218 -4.68 15.02 -12.18
N THR A 219 -5.96 14.76 -12.02
CA THR A 219 -6.85 14.36 -13.12
C THR A 219 -7.89 15.43 -13.51
N PHE A 220 -7.81 16.62 -12.92
CA PHE A 220 -8.78 17.70 -13.14
C PHE A 220 -8.87 18.14 -14.61
N ALA A 221 -7.75 18.21 -15.31
CA ALA A 221 -7.67 18.73 -16.67
C ALA A 221 -8.02 17.68 -17.74
N ASP A 222 -7.93 16.39 -17.44
CA ASP A 222 -8.10 15.31 -18.43
C ASP A 222 -8.96 14.17 -17.90
N THR A 223 -10.26 14.27 -18.09
CA THR A 223 -11.26 13.32 -17.60
C THR A 223 -11.45 12.09 -18.49
N PHE A 224 -10.81 12.03 -19.66
CA PHE A 224 -10.95 10.91 -20.62
C PHE A 224 -9.65 10.14 -20.87
N SER A 225 -8.74 10.23 -19.94
CA SER A 225 -7.44 9.55 -19.98
C SER A 225 -7.44 8.25 -19.17
N VAL A 226 -6.43 7.40 -19.36
CA VAL A 226 -6.22 6.22 -18.54
C VAL A 226 -5.87 6.58 -17.09
N GLU A 227 -5.23 7.74 -16.88
CA GLU A 227 -4.91 8.30 -15.56
C GLU A 227 -6.19 8.62 -14.79
N ALA A 228 -7.21 9.18 -15.47
CA ALA A 228 -8.52 9.43 -14.84
C ALA A 228 -9.23 8.11 -14.48
N VAL A 229 -9.09 7.06 -15.30
CA VAL A 229 -9.59 5.71 -14.97
C VAL A 229 -8.84 5.14 -13.77
N PHE A 230 -7.52 5.25 -13.75
CA PHE A 230 -6.70 4.81 -12.61
C PHE A 230 -7.10 5.52 -11.31
N ALA A 231 -7.22 6.85 -11.35
CA ALA A 231 -7.64 7.65 -10.20
C ALA A 231 -9.05 7.27 -9.72
N TYR A 232 -9.97 7.02 -10.65
CA TYR A 232 -11.32 6.57 -10.32
C TYR A 232 -11.31 5.21 -9.61
N LEU A 233 -10.52 4.25 -10.10
CA LEU A 233 -10.37 2.94 -9.45
C LEU A 233 -9.74 3.07 -8.05
N CYS A 234 -8.70 3.89 -7.87
CA CYS A 234 -8.14 4.17 -6.56
C CYS A 234 -9.19 4.73 -5.56
N LYS A 235 -10.05 5.63 -6.04
CA LYS A 235 -11.13 6.19 -5.23
C LYS A 235 -12.20 5.15 -4.88
N LEU A 236 -12.55 4.28 -5.83
CA LEU A 236 -13.46 3.16 -5.57
C LEU A 236 -12.90 2.21 -4.51
N GLU A 237 -11.60 1.88 -4.56
CA GLU A 237 -10.94 1.06 -3.53
C GLU A 237 -11.03 1.71 -2.14
N ILE A 238 -10.81 3.02 -2.06
CA ILE A 238 -10.98 3.78 -0.81
C ILE A 238 -12.42 3.65 -0.30
N GLN A 239 -13.42 3.89 -1.16
CA GLN A 239 -14.84 3.79 -0.78
C GLN A 239 -15.24 2.37 -0.35
N GLU A 240 -14.83 1.33 -1.11
CA GLU A 240 -15.13 -0.05 -0.73
C GLU A 240 -14.50 -0.46 0.60
N ARG A 241 -13.28 0.02 0.85
CA ARG A 241 -12.61 -0.19 2.14
C ARG A 241 -13.44 0.40 3.28
N TRP A 242 -13.92 1.64 3.15
CA TRP A 242 -14.76 2.28 4.17
C TRP A 242 -16.15 1.65 4.29
N ALA A 243 -16.73 1.20 3.18
CA ALA A 243 -18.02 0.49 3.20
C ALA A 243 -17.94 -0.87 3.91
N ARG A 244 -16.78 -1.51 3.91
CA ARG A 244 -16.51 -2.76 4.66
C ARG A 244 -16.25 -2.50 6.15
N LEU A 245 -15.78 -1.30 6.49
CA LEU A 245 -15.51 -0.85 7.84
C LEU A 245 -16.74 -0.10 8.35
N ASP A 246 -17.78 -0.80 8.85
CA ASP A 246 -18.77 -0.07 9.62
C ASP A 246 -18.16 0.38 10.97
N ALA A 247 -18.78 1.37 11.63
CA ALA A 247 -18.17 2.05 12.78
C ALA A 247 -17.91 1.10 13.97
N GLU A 248 -18.61 -0.03 14.06
CA GLU A 248 -18.49 -1.02 15.12
C GLU A 248 -17.47 -2.11 14.77
N GLN A 249 -17.48 -2.60 13.52
CA GLN A 249 -16.50 -3.54 12.99
C GLN A 249 -15.12 -2.89 12.84
N GLY A 250 -15.07 -1.62 12.44
CA GLY A 250 -13.82 -0.86 12.33
C GLY A 250 -13.06 -0.75 13.65
N ARG A 251 -13.76 -0.53 14.77
CA ARG A 251 -13.14 -0.52 16.11
C ARG A 251 -12.63 -1.89 16.52
N ALA A 252 -13.45 -2.94 16.35
CA ALA A 252 -13.07 -4.30 16.73
C ALA A 252 -11.89 -4.81 15.87
N THR A 253 -11.91 -4.57 14.57
CA THR A 253 -10.84 -4.93 13.66
C THR A 253 -9.55 -4.16 13.99
N PHE A 254 -9.66 -2.86 14.31
CA PHE A 254 -8.50 -2.06 14.69
C PHE A 254 -7.89 -2.52 16.01
N GLU A 255 -8.71 -2.80 17.04
CA GLU A 255 -8.23 -3.35 18.32
C GLU A 255 -7.55 -4.71 18.11
N GLN A 256 -8.06 -5.52 17.20
CA GLN A 256 -7.47 -6.81 16.85
C GLN A 256 -6.12 -6.60 16.13
N ILE A 257 -6.05 -5.74 15.12
CA ILE A 257 -4.80 -5.39 14.42
C ILE A 257 -3.75 -4.86 15.40
N ILE A 258 -4.11 -3.96 16.31
CA ILE A 258 -3.18 -3.44 17.34
C ILE A 258 -2.71 -4.55 18.27
N ASN A 259 -3.60 -5.47 18.65
CA ASN A 259 -3.24 -6.59 19.52
C ASN A 259 -2.36 -7.59 18.78
N ASP A 260 -2.62 -7.85 17.50
CA ASP A 260 -1.79 -8.72 16.65
C ASP A 260 -0.41 -8.11 16.45
N LEU A 261 -0.32 -6.83 16.10
CA LEU A 261 0.95 -6.10 16.00
C LEU A 261 1.72 -6.09 17.33
N ARG A 262 1.03 -5.96 18.47
CA ARG A 262 1.67 -6.05 19.79
C ARG A 262 2.14 -7.46 20.12
N SER A 263 1.43 -8.49 19.67
CA SER A 263 1.79 -9.89 19.91
C SER A 263 2.92 -10.36 18.98
N GLU A 264 2.96 -9.88 17.75
CA GLU A 264 3.99 -10.16 16.75
C GLU A 264 5.27 -9.34 17.01
N ALA A 265 5.15 -8.12 17.53
CA ALA A 265 6.27 -7.40 18.08
C ALA A 265 6.78 -8.16 19.32
N LYS A 266 7.69 -9.12 19.11
CA LYS A 266 8.55 -9.62 20.18
C LYS A 266 9.42 -8.46 20.66
N VAL A 267 8.85 -7.61 21.52
CA VAL A 267 9.64 -6.61 22.25
C VAL A 267 10.68 -7.41 23.01
N PRO A 268 11.98 -7.25 22.74
CA PRO A 268 13.02 -7.93 23.49
C PRO A 268 12.78 -7.65 24.98
N GLU A 269 12.86 -8.68 25.84
CA GLU A 269 12.59 -8.56 27.29
C GLU A 269 13.42 -7.46 27.98
N GLU A 270 14.47 -6.99 27.34
CA GLU A 270 15.33 -5.89 27.76
C GLU A 270 14.58 -4.52 27.85
N PHE A 271 13.47 -4.33 27.18
CA PHE A 271 12.67 -3.10 27.17
C PHE A 271 11.46 -3.11 28.11
N ILE A 272 11.18 -4.24 28.78
CA ILE A 272 10.06 -4.37 29.74
C ILE A 272 10.47 -3.97 31.16
N ARG A 273 11.77 -3.76 31.43
CA ARG A 273 12.25 -3.35 32.75
C ARG A 273 12.65 -1.87 32.76
N LYS A 274 11.68 -0.99 33.06
CA LYS A 274 11.91 0.23 33.89
C LYS A 274 10.64 0.62 34.61
#